data_9ca78366067348a041b7400868efb846
#
_entry.id   9ca78366067348a041b7400868efb846
#
_cell.length_a   1.000
_cell.length_b   1.000
_cell.length_c   1.000
_cell.angle_alpha   90.00
_cell.angle_beta   90.00
_cell.angle_gamma   90.00
#
_symmetry.space_group_name_H-M   'P 1'
#
loop_
_entity.id
_entity.type
_entity.pdbx_description
1 polymer ?
#
loop_
_entity_poly.entity_id
_entity_poly.type
_entity_poly.pdbx_seq_one_letter_code
_entity_poly.pdbx_strand_id
1 'polypeptide(L)'
;MPGTMPGTMRGTLTGPTLAFEGVSKTFGPVQAVDDLSFTVRPGAVTGFLGPNGAGKTTTLRMLLGLTRPTAGRALVGDRGYAEHPRPARVVGAALEASSFHPGRTGLGHLEVYAAQVGVSRERCRELIEFVGLSGAENRRLGGYSMGMRQRLGLATALLGDPPAIVLDEPANGLDPEGIVWLRRLLRAFADQGRTVLISSHVLTEVQHTVDDVVIITGGRLVHASSLAALSDLAEPETYVEAPDSDALARLAAERDWTVRPDGPGLVVTGVEAPEVGAAAYAGGLELHQLASRGVGLEDVFFRLTRDAS
;
A
#
# COMPACT_ATOMS: atom_id res chain seq x y z
N MET A 1 -18.48 13.23 6.45
CA MET A 1 -17.40 14.23 6.58
C MET A 1 -16.32 13.59 7.43
N PRO A 2 -15.06 13.43 7.00
CA PRO A 2 -14.00 13.05 7.92
C PRO A 2 -13.86 14.20 8.92
N GLY A 3 -14.10 13.91 10.20
CA GLY A 3 -13.90 14.87 11.28
C GLY A 3 -12.45 15.36 11.27
N THR A 4 -12.23 16.65 11.53
CA THR A 4 -10.89 17.19 11.75
C THR A 4 -10.22 16.36 12.84
N MET A 5 -8.99 15.88 12.60
CA MET A 5 -8.23 15.13 13.62
C MET A 5 -8.24 15.89 14.94
N PRO A 6 -8.72 15.30 16.04
CA PRO A 6 -8.69 15.94 17.34
C PRO A 6 -7.24 16.18 17.75
N GLY A 7 -6.89 17.40 18.08
CA GLY A 7 -5.59 17.75 18.64
C GLY A 7 -4.47 18.01 17.63
N THR A 8 -4.76 18.29 16.37
CA THR A 8 -3.74 18.68 15.38
C THR A 8 -3.00 19.93 15.86
N MET A 9 -1.75 19.79 16.28
CA MET A 9 -0.84 20.92 16.42
C MET A 9 -0.77 21.62 15.06
N ARG A 10 -1.07 22.92 15.03
CA ARG A 10 -0.95 23.79 13.86
C ARG A 10 0.55 24.03 13.60
N GLY A 11 1.19 23.12 12.89
CA GLY A 11 2.57 23.23 12.44
C GLY A 11 2.82 22.19 11.36
N THR A 12 3.60 22.52 10.35
CA THR A 12 4.06 21.56 9.34
C THR A 12 4.93 20.53 10.06
N LEU A 13 4.38 19.33 10.29
CA LEU A 13 5.11 18.21 10.89
C LEU A 13 5.92 17.55 9.78
N THR A 14 7.21 17.84 9.68
CA THR A 14 8.08 17.04 8.83
C THR A 14 8.31 15.70 9.51
N GLY A 15 7.79 14.62 8.92
CA GLY A 15 8.00 13.26 9.41
C GLY A 15 9.46 12.83 9.28
N PRO A 16 9.92 11.84 10.06
CA PRO A 16 11.22 11.24 9.87
C PRO A 16 11.26 10.41 8.59
N THR A 17 12.40 10.35 7.93
CA THR A 17 12.66 9.35 6.90
C THR A 17 12.69 7.95 7.53
N LEU A 18 12.10 6.94 6.86
CA LEU A 18 12.30 5.54 7.25
C LEU A 18 13.28 4.92 6.26
N ALA A 19 14.39 4.36 6.75
CA ALA A 19 15.44 3.82 5.92
C ALA A 19 15.71 2.35 6.26
N PHE A 20 15.90 1.55 5.22
CA PHE A 20 16.33 0.16 5.30
C PHE A 20 17.65 0.06 4.56
N GLU A 21 18.70 -0.41 5.24
CA GLU A 21 20.06 -0.44 4.75
C GLU A 21 20.61 -1.87 4.85
N GLY A 22 20.61 -2.60 3.74
CA GLY A 22 21.09 -3.97 3.64
C GLY A 22 20.37 -4.93 4.59
N VAL A 23 19.08 -4.70 4.86
CA VAL A 23 18.37 -5.44 5.89
C VAL A 23 18.13 -6.88 5.44
N SER A 24 18.58 -7.83 6.27
CA SER A 24 18.35 -9.26 6.05
C SER A 24 17.77 -9.92 7.29
N LYS A 25 16.93 -10.95 7.07
CA LYS A 25 16.35 -11.76 8.14
C LYS A 25 16.23 -13.22 7.77
N THR A 26 16.88 -14.07 8.56
CA THR A 26 16.79 -15.53 8.44
C THR A 26 16.09 -16.11 9.68
N PHE A 27 15.18 -17.04 9.48
CA PHE A 27 14.53 -17.85 10.52
C PHE A 27 14.86 -19.33 10.25
N GLY A 28 15.81 -19.89 11.00
CA GLY A 28 16.31 -21.25 10.70
C GLY A 28 16.79 -21.36 9.25
N PRO A 29 16.22 -22.24 8.44
CA PRO A 29 16.61 -22.41 7.03
C PRO A 29 15.94 -21.37 6.09
N VAL A 30 14.98 -20.58 6.56
CA VAL A 30 14.17 -19.69 5.72
C VAL A 30 14.75 -18.26 5.75
N GLN A 31 15.20 -17.78 4.60
CA GLN A 31 15.56 -16.37 4.40
C GLN A 31 14.29 -15.58 4.06
N ALA A 32 13.76 -14.88 5.05
CA ALA A 32 12.52 -14.12 4.90
C ALA A 32 12.72 -12.74 4.26
N VAL A 33 13.90 -12.13 4.46
CA VAL A 33 14.33 -10.86 3.87
C VAL A 33 15.81 -10.96 3.53
N ASP A 34 16.21 -10.50 2.35
CA ASP A 34 17.57 -10.64 1.82
C ASP A 34 18.07 -9.33 1.20
N ASP A 35 19.03 -8.70 1.86
CA ASP A 35 19.74 -7.49 1.44
C ASP A 35 18.81 -6.35 0.96
N LEU A 36 17.74 -6.09 1.72
CA LEU A 36 16.73 -5.12 1.36
C LEU A 36 17.17 -3.70 1.71
N SER A 37 17.24 -2.82 0.69
CA SER A 37 17.60 -1.40 0.85
C SER A 37 16.62 -0.50 0.12
N PHE A 38 15.95 0.39 0.86
CA PHE A 38 15.08 1.44 0.33
C PHE A 38 14.81 2.51 1.36
N THR A 39 14.21 3.62 0.93
CA THR A 39 13.91 4.77 1.79
C THR A 39 12.47 5.23 1.57
N VAL A 40 11.79 5.57 2.66
CA VAL A 40 10.45 6.17 2.68
C VAL A 40 10.59 7.63 3.07
N ARG A 41 10.17 8.52 2.20
CA ARG A 41 10.30 9.98 2.39
C ARG A 41 9.11 10.57 3.14
N PRO A 42 9.30 11.67 3.88
CA PRO A 42 8.20 12.41 4.50
C PRO A 42 7.32 13.12 3.44
N GLY A 43 6.09 13.41 3.81
CA GLY A 43 5.12 14.11 2.96
C GLY A 43 4.60 13.27 1.80
N ALA A 44 4.80 11.95 1.85
CA ALA A 44 4.34 11.03 0.83
C ALA A 44 3.73 9.77 1.45
N VAL A 45 2.83 9.13 0.71
CA VAL A 45 2.35 7.78 1.00
C VAL A 45 3.16 6.80 0.16
N THR A 46 3.93 5.94 0.82
CA THR A 46 4.68 4.86 0.14
C THR A 46 3.96 3.53 0.29
N GLY A 47 3.67 2.88 -0.83
CA GLY A 47 3.15 1.52 -0.90
C GLY A 47 4.30 0.50 -0.88
N PHE A 48 4.31 -0.39 0.10
CA PHE A 48 5.24 -1.51 0.21
C PHE A 48 4.56 -2.79 -0.26
N LEU A 49 4.83 -3.18 -1.50
CA LEU A 49 4.06 -4.13 -2.27
C LEU A 49 4.80 -5.45 -2.43
N GLY A 50 4.05 -6.53 -2.56
CA GLY A 50 4.59 -7.85 -2.85
C GLY A 50 3.60 -8.96 -2.52
N PRO A 51 3.78 -10.17 -3.08
CA PRO A 51 2.90 -11.30 -2.81
C PRO A 51 2.92 -11.69 -1.33
N ASN A 52 1.98 -12.55 -0.93
CA ASN A 52 2.00 -13.13 0.40
C ASN A 52 3.28 -13.95 0.61
N GLY A 53 3.90 -13.78 1.76
CA GLY A 53 5.19 -14.42 2.05
C GLY A 53 6.43 -13.69 1.50
N ALA A 54 6.28 -12.57 0.78
CA ALA A 54 7.40 -11.79 0.23
C ALA A 54 8.31 -11.12 1.28
N GLY A 55 7.97 -11.18 2.58
CA GLY A 55 8.78 -10.58 3.65
C GLY A 55 8.27 -9.22 4.17
N LYS A 56 7.12 -8.70 3.67
CA LYS A 56 6.58 -7.38 4.05
C LYS A 56 6.44 -7.20 5.56
N THR A 57 5.62 -8.01 6.21
CA THR A 57 5.39 -7.95 7.67
C THR A 57 6.70 -8.11 8.46
N THR A 58 7.61 -9.00 8.01
CA THR A 58 8.92 -9.18 8.66
C THR A 58 9.76 -7.91 8.59
N THR A 59 9.76 -7.23 7.43
CA THR A 59 10.46 -5.96 7.22
C THR A 59 9.90 -4.86 8.12
N LEU A 60 8.56 -4.73 8.18
CA LEU A 60 7.92 -3.75 9.07
C LEU A 60 8.20 -4.05 10.56
N ARG A 61 8.22 -5.33 10.96
CA ARG A 61 8.60 -5.73 12.33
C ARG A 61 10.05 -5.40 12.66
N MET A 62 10.97 -5.48 11.68
CA MET A 62 12.36 -5.08 11.88
C MET A 62 12.48 -3.57 12.08
N LEU A 63 11.76 -2.76 11.29
CA LEU A 63 11.71 -1.30 11.46
C LEU A 63 11.27 -0.90 12.88
N LEU A 64 10.26 -1.59 13.41
CA LEU A 64 9.68 -1.31 14.73
C LEU A 64 10.43 -1.99 15.89
N GLY A 65 11.57 -2.64 15.62
CA GLY A 65 12.37 -3.32 16.63
C GLY A 65 11.71 -4.56 17.24
N LEU A 66 10.60 -5.04 16.67
CA LEU A 66 9.89 -6.25 17.09
C LEU A 66 10.61 -7.53 16.66
N THR A 67 11.45 -7.41 15.65
CA THR A 67 12.31 -8.49 15.14
C THR A 67 13.69 -7.91 14.86
N ARG A 68 14.75 -8.52 15.43
CA ARG A 68 16.11 -8.08 15.17
C ARG A 68 16.55 -8.55 13.78
N PRO A 69 17.07 -7.68 12.90
CA PRO A 69 17.71 -8.08 11.66
C PRO A 69 18.86 -9.07 11.91
N THR A 70 19.10 -9.99 10.96
CA THR A 70 20.29 -10.84 10.95
C THR A 70 21.50 -10.06 10.41
N ALA A 71 21.28 -9.15 9.46
CA ALA A 71 22.25 -8.20 8.93
C ALA A 71 21.58 -6.90 8.55
N GLY A 72 22.35 -5.82 8.38
CA GLY A 72 21.86 -4.50 8.04
C GLY A 72 21.14 -3.81 9.19
N ARG A 73 20.45 -2.71 8.90
CA ARG A 73 19.72 -1.91 9.88
C ARG A 73 18.49 -1.23 9.30
N ALA A 74 17.46 -1.06 10.12
CA ALA A 74 16.28 -0.29 9.82
C ALA A 74 16.22 0.93 10.75
N LEU A 75 16.04 2.12 10.18
CA LEU A 75 16.17 3.40 10.88
C LEU A 75 14.90 4.23 10.76
N VAL A 76 14.63 4.99 11.80
CA VAL A 76 13.62 6.05 11.85
C VAL A 76 14.37 7.36 12.08
N GLY A 77 14.51 8.17 11.02
CA GLY A 77 15.45 9.27 11.02
C GLY A 77 16.90 8.76 11.05
N ASP A 78 17.63 9.10 12.10
CA ASP A 78 19.06 8.78 12.27
C ASP A 78 19.34 7.56 13.16
N ARG A 79 18.31 6.92 13.74
CA ARG A 79 18.46 5.86 14.74
C ARG A 79 17.41 4.77 14.64
N GLY A 80 17.62 3.64 15.31
CA GLY A 80 16.65 2.56 15.43
C GLY A 80 15.41 2.99 16.22
N TYR A 81 14.25 2.42 15.90
CA TYR A 81 12.97 2.75 16.55
C TYR A 81 13.06 2.67 18.09
N ALA A 82 13.64 1.62 18.64
CA ALA A 82 13.76 1.42 20.08
C ALA A 82 14.73 2.40 20.78
N GLU A 83 15.58 3.10 20.04
CA GLU A 83 16.52 4.09 20.54
C GLU A 83 15.88 5.46 20.77
N HIS A 84 14.67 5.66 20.26
CA HIS A 84 13.92 6.89 20.52
C HIS A 84 13.39 6.90 21.96
N PRO A 85 13.46 8.04 22.66
CA PRO A 85 12.97 8.14 24.05
C PRO A 85 11.49 7.81 24.23
N ARG A 86 10.69 8.06 23.19
CA ARG A 86 9.25 7.79 23.14
C ARG A 86 8.90 7.25 21.75
N PRO A 87 9.22 5.98 21.45
CA PRO A 87 9.12 5.46 20.08
C PRO A 87 7.69 5.58 19.48
N ALA A 88 6.66 5.29 20.26
CA ALA A 88 5.26 5.38 19.82
C ALA A 88 4.76 6.83 19.56
N ARG A 89 5.54 7.85 19.93
CA ARG A 89 5.30 9.25 19.54
C ARG A 89 6.08 9.65 18.28
N VAL A 90 6.95 8.78 17.80
CA VAL A 90 7.73 9.00 16.56
C VAL A 90 7.13 8.20 15.41
N VAL A 91 6.81 6.93 15.65
CA VAL A 91 6.12 6.07 14.68
C VAL A 91 4.94 5.40 15.35
N GLY A 92 3.76 5.62 14.81
CA GLY A 92 2.57 4.83 15.11
C GLY A 92 2.46 3.65 14.16
N ALA A 93 2.13 2.48 14.68
CA ALA A 93 2.05 1.29 13.85
C ALA A 93 0.80 0.46 14.14
N ALA A 94 0.24 -0.13 13.07
CA ALA A 94 -0.75 -1.19 13.14
C ALA A 94 -0.32 -2.30 12.17
N LEU A 95 0.15 -3.43 12.72
CA LEU A 95 0.68 -4.53 11.91
C LEU A 95 -0.36 -5.62 11.71
N GLU A 96 -1.06 -6.12 12.61
CA GLU A 96 -2.00 -7.23 12.44
C GLU A 96 -3.31 -6.96 13.16
N ALA A 97 -4.42 -7.05 12.45
CA ALA A 97 -5.76 -6.93 13.02
C ALA A 97 -6.15 -8.12 13.95
N SER A 98 -5.29 -9.15 14.02
CA SER A 98 -5.52 -10.34 14.84
C SER A 98 -4.94 -10.26 16.26
N SER A 99 -4.06 -9.29 16.54
CA SER A 99 -3.27 -9.20 17.79
C SER A 99 -4.05 -8.64 18.99
N PHE A 100 -5.38 -8.69 19.00
CA PHE A 100 -6.21 -8.15 20.07
C PHE A 100 -6.60 -9.21 21.09
N HIS A 101 -6.50 -8.85 22.38
CA HIS A 101 -7.01 -9.71 23.44
C HIS A 101 -8.55 -9.73 23.42
N PRO A 102 -9.22 -10.87 23.15
CA PRO A 102 -10.65 -10.93 22.88
C PRO A 102 -11.55 -10.48 24.05
N GLY A 103 -11.06 -10.58 25.26
CA GLY A 103 -11.78 -10.19 26.48
C GLY A 103 -11.74 -8.70 26.80
N ARG A 104 -10.86 -7.90 26.14
CA ARG A 104 -10.81 -6.45 26.36
C ARG A 104 -11.91 -5.75 25.58
N THR A 105 -12.35 -4.58 26.06
CA THR A 105 -13.19 -3.67 25.29
C THR A 105 -12.34 -2.81 24.36
N GLY A 106 -12.95 -2.18 23.33
CA GLY A 106 -12.25 -1.28 22.41
C GLY A 106 -11.57 -0.12 23.14
N LEU A 107 -12.30 0.55 24.03
CA LEU A 107 -11.75 1.63 24.85
C LEU A 107 -10.66 1.11 25.80
N GLY A 108 -10.90 0.00 26.50
CA GLY A 108 -9.91 -0.61 27.40
C GLY A 108 -8.63 -1.05 26.68
N HIS A 109 -8.71 -1.42 25.40
CA HIS A 109 -7.53 -1.68 24.58
C HIS A 109 -6.70 -0.40 24.40
N LEU A 110 -7.31 0.71 23.97
CA LEU A 110 -6.60 1.98 23.77
C LEU A 110 -6.01 2.51 25.08
N GLU A 111 -6.73 2.38 26.20
CA GLU A 111 -6.25 2.83 27.52
C GLU A 111 -4.96 2.13 27.97
N VAL A 112 -4.78 0.85 27.63
CA VAL A 112 -3.52 0.13 27.92
C VAL A 112 -2.34 0.76 27.19
N TYR A 113 -2.50 1.08 25.90
CA TYR A 113 -1.43 1.71 25.11
C TYR A 113 -1.30 3.20 25.44
N ALA A 114 -2.38 3.89 25.76
CA ALA A 114 -2.38 5.30 26.14
C ALA A 114 -1.47 5.56 27.35
N ALA A 115 -1.49 4.65 28.33
CA ALA A 115 -0.61 4.73 29.49
C ALA A 115 0.88 4.65 29.12
N GLN A 116 1.24 3.82 28.13
CA GLN A 116 2.61 3.68 27.63
C GLN A 116 3.06 4.90 26.80
N VAL A 117 2.16 5.45 26.02
CA VAL A 117 2.39 6.64 25.17
C VAL A 117 2.38 7.92 26.00
N GLY A 118 1.77 7.91 27.17
CA GLY A 118 1.60 9.08 28.06
C GLY A 118 0.55 10.05 27.52
N VAL A 119 -0.61 9.52 27.10
CA VAL A 119 -1.78 10.32 26.65
C VAL A 119 -2.99 10.06 27.53
N SER A 120 -3.95 10.99 27.51
CA SER A 120 -5.12 10.94 28.39
C SER A 120 -6.18 9.94 27.90
N ARG A 121 -7.08 9.55 28.80
CA ARG A 121 -8.26 8.74 28.48
C ARG A 121 -9.19 9.46 27.51
N GLU A 122 -9.23 10.79 27.57
CA GLU A 122 -10.01 11.60 26.64
C GLU A 122 -9.53 11.41 25.21
N ARG A 123 -8.20 11.38 25.00
CA ARG A 123 -7.61 11.06 23.70
C ARG A 123 -8.04 9.70 23.16
N CYS A 124 -8.23 8.71 24.01
CA CYS A 124 -8.76 7.41 23.59
C CYS A 124 -10.20 7.51 23.07
N ARG A 125 -11.06 8.31 23.73
CA ARG A 125 -12.44 8.51 23.28
C ARG A 125 -12.52 9.28 21.97
N GLU A 126 -11.75 10.36 21.83
CA GLU A 126 -11.62 11.10 20.59
C GLU A 126 -11.24 10.20 19.41
N LEU A 127 -10.29 9.29 19.62
CA LEU A 127 -9.84 8.37 18.58
C LEU A 127 -10.88 7.29 18.26
N ILE A 128 -11.61 6.78 19.25
CA ILE A 128 -12.75 5.87 19.04
C ILE A 128 -13.79 6.54 18.13
N GLU A 129 -14.14 7.79 18.42
CA GLU A 129 -15.08 8.58 17.61
C GLU A 129 -14.51 8.81 16.20
N PHE A 130 -13.26 9.25 16.13
CA PHE A 130 -12.57 9.53 14.88
C PHE A 130 -12.53 8.36 13.89
N VAL A 131 -12.29 7.14 14.40
CA VAL A 131 -12.28 5.93 13.56
C VAL A 131 -13.68 5.31 13.36
N GLY A 132 -14.73 5.95 13.85
CA GLY A 132 -16.11 5.50 13.67
C GLY A 132 -16.48 4.26 14.48
N LEU A 133 -15.94 4.12 15.70
CA LEU A 133 -16.25 3.04 16.62
C LEU A 133 -17.14 3.48 17.81
N SER A 134 -17.75 4.68 17.75
CA SER A 134 -18.71 5.16 18.73
C SER A 134 -19.87 4.16 18.87
N GLY A 135 -20.27 3.87 20.11
CA GLY A 135 -21.30 2.87 20.43
C GLY A 135 -20.81 1.42 20.50
N ALA A 136 -19.56 1.17 20.05
CA ALA A 136 -18.92 -0.15 20.17
C ALA A 136 -17.75 -0.16 21.16
N GLU A 137 -17.35 0.99 21.71
CA GLU A 137 -16.17 1.18 22.56
C GLU A 137 -16.16 0.28 23.81
N ASN A 138 -17.32 -0.04 24.36
CA ASN A 138 -17.49 -0.91 25.55
C ASN A 138 -17.72 -2.38 25.17
N ARG A 139 -17.86 -2.71 23.91
CA ARG A 139 -18.02 -4.09 23.42
C ARG A 139 -16.68 -4.80 23.45
N ARG A 140 -16.68 -6.11 23.82
CA ARG A 140 -15.48 -6.94 23.81
C ARG A 140 -14.96 -7.18 22.38
N LEU A 141 -13.64 -7.15 22.21
CA LEU A 141 -12.96 -7.29 20.92
C LEU A 141 -13.16 -8.64 20.24
N GLY A 142 -13.48 -9.70 21.03
CA GLY A 142 -13.90 -10.99 20.47
C GLY A 142 -15.14 -10.90 19.57
N GLY A 143 -16.00 -9.90 19.79
CA GLY A 143 -17.18 -9.63 18.97
C GLY A 143 -17.00 -8.57 17.88
N TYR A 144 -15.79 -8.01 17.69
CA TYR A 144 -15.53 -7.04 16.62
C TYR A 144 -15.39 -7.75 15.27
N SER A 145 -15.96 -7.14 14.21
CA SER A 145 -15.66 -7.53 12.85
C SER A 145 -14.19 -7.23 12.49
N MET A 146 -13.70 -7.78 11.39
CA MET A 146 -12.35 -7.48 10.91
C MET A 146 -12.15 -5.98 10.67
N GLY A 147 -13.09 -5.32 9.99
CA GLY A 147 -13.04 -3.87 9.76
C GLY A 147 -13.06 -3.05 11.05
N MET A 148 -13.82 -3.47 12.07
CA MET A 148 -13.78 -2.81 13.40
C MET A 148 -12.41 -2.97 14.07
N ARG A 149 -11.76 -4.13 13.92
CA ARG A 149 -10.40 -4.36 14.42
C ARG A 149 -9.37 -3.53 13.68
N GLN A 150 -9.48 -3.40 12.36
CA GLN A 150 -8.62 -2.52 11.56
C GLN A 150 -8.74 -1.05 12.00
N ARG A 151 -9.96 -0.57 12.16
CA ARG A 151 -10.21 0.80 12.66
C ARG A 151 -9.62 1.01 14.07
N LEU A 152 -9.73 0.02 14.97
CA LEU A 152 -9.13 0.09 16.30
C LEU A 152 -7.60 0.04 16.25
N GLY A 153 -7.01 -0.77 15.37
CA GLY A 153 -5.57 -0.79 15.11
C GLY A 153 -5.05 0.58 14.66
N LEU A 154 -5.77 1.22 13.75
CA LEU A 154 -5.46 2.59 13.32
C LEU A 154 -5.58 3.60 14.48
N ALA A 155 -6.65 3.51 15.31
CA ALA A 155 -6.77 4.35 16.50
C ALA A 155 -5.58 4.16 17.46
N THR A 156 -5.12 2.92 17.62
CA THR A 156 -3.94 2.60 18.45
C THR A 156 -2.67 3.24 17.87
N ALA A 157 -2.46 3.16 16.56
CA ALA A 157 -1.33 3.79 15.88
C ALA A 157 -1.33 5.32 16.04
N LEU A 158 -2.50 5.93 16.16
CA LEU A 158 -2.68 7.39 16.26
C LEU A 158 -2.65 7.94 17.68
N LEU A 159 -2.52 7.11 18.71
CA LEU A 159 -2.56 7.54 20.11
C LEU A 159 -1.57 8.67 20.40
N GLY A 160 -0.32 8.52 19.97
CA GLY A 160 0.76 9.47 20.22
C GLY A 160 0.81 10.67 19.27
N ASP A 161 -0.13 10.78 18.34
CA ASP A 161 -0.09 11.74 17.22
C ASP A 161 1.27 11.74 16.48
N PRO A 162 1.75 10.56 16.02
CA PRO A 162 3.12 10.40 15.53
C PRO A 162 3.32 11.07 14.16
N PRO A 163 4.54 11.60 13.88
CA PRO A 163 4.89 12.16 12.58
C PRO A 163 5.14 11.08 11.50
N ALA A 164 5.21 9.81 11.86
CA ALA A 164 5.28 8.70 10.91
C ALA A 164 4.28 7.61 11.26
N ILE A 165 3.71 6.94 10.24
CA ILE A 165 2.71 5.90 10.39
C ILE A 165 3.09 4.71 9.52
N VAL A 166 3.04 3.51 10.11
CA VAL A 166 3.33 2.23 9.45
C VAL A 166 2.14 1.30 9.61
N LEU A 167 1.53 0.92 8.49
CA LEU A 167 0.32 0.10 8.49
C LEU A 167 0.54 -1.15 7.61
N ASP A 168 0.26 -2.31 8.18
CA ASP A 168 0.35 -3.58 7.47
C ASP A 168 -1.04 -4.02 6.99
N GLU A 169 -1.22 -4.10 5.67
CA GLU A 169 -2.47 -4.48 5.00
C GLU A 169 -3.71 -3.72 5.55
N PRO A 170 -3.70 -2.37 5.63
CA PRO A 170 -4.72 -1.62 6.36
C PRO A 170 -6.10 -1.63 5.71
N ALA A 171 -6.21 -1.98 4.42
CA ALA A 171 -7.48 -2.09 3.70
C ALA A 171 -8.22 -3.41 3.96
N ASN A 172 -7.51 -4.44 4.46
CA ASN A 172 -8.08 -5.75 4.65
C ASN A 172 -9.31 -5.75 5.59
N GLY A 173 -10.43 -6.26 5.08
CA GLY A 173 -11.67 -6.40 5.85
C GLY A 173 -12.45 -5.09 6.05
N LEU A 174 -12.04 -4.00 5.43
CA LEU A 174 -12.85 -2.79 5.32
C LEU A 174 -13.88 -2.94 4.18
N ASP A 175 -15.03 -2.35 4.39
CA ASP A 175 -16.02 -2.16 3.33
C ASP A 175 -15.58 -1.05 2.34
N PRO A 176 -16.22 -0.90 1.18
CA PRO A 176 -15.84 0.12 0.19
C PRO A 176 -15.82 1.55 0.76
N GLU A 177 -16.74 1.88 1.66
CA GLU A 177 -16.77 3.19 2.32
C GLU A 177 -15.57 3.37 3.27
N GLY A 178 -15.22 2.32 4.02
CA GLY A 178 -14.03 2.26 4.87
C GLY A 178 -12.73 2.42 4.09
N ILE A 179 -12.63 1.83 2.89
CA ILE A 179 -11.46 2.00 2.01
C ILE A 179 -11.34 3.45 1.54
N VAL A 180 -12.44 4.08 1.10
CA VAL A 180 -12.44 5.49 0.69
C VAL A 180 -12.06 6.40 1.86
N TRP A 181 -12.58 6.14 3.06
CA TRP A 181 -12.22 6.87 4.27
C TRP A 181 -10.73 6.72 4.61
N LEU A 182 -10.20 5.50 4.57
CA LEU A 182 -8.78 5.22 4.81
C LEU A 182 -7.87 5.98 3.83
N ARG A 183 -8.18 5.94 2.53
CA ARG A 183 -7.44 6.68 1.49
C ARG A 183 -7.36 8.17 1.79
N ARG A 184 -8.50 8.80 2.11
CA ARG A 184 -8.55 10.23 2.47
C ARG A 184 -7.71 10.54 3.70
N LEU A 185 -7.72 9.67 4.69
CA LEU A 185 -6.94 9.82 5.90
C LEU A 185 -5.43 9.77 5.63
N LEU A 186 -4.98 8.76 4.85
CA LEU A 186 -3.56 8.60 4.50
C LEU A 186 -3.06 9.79 3.68
N ARG A 187 -3.85 10.28 2.72
CA ARG A 187 -3.53 11.50 1.96
C ARG A 187 -3.41 12.72 2.87
N ALA A 188 -4.39 12.93 3.75
CA ALA A 188 -4.36 14.05 4.69
C ALA A 188 -3.13 14.01 5.62
N PHE A 189 -2.62 12.82 5.96
CA PHE A 189 -1.37 12.68 6.73
C PHE A 189 -0.15 13.06 5.91
N ALA A 190 -0.04 12.59 4.67
CA ALA A 190 1.04 12.98 3.78
C ALA A 190 1.05 14.49 3.50
N ASP A 191 -0.12 15.09 3.26
CA ASP A 191 -0.29 16.53 3.03
C ASP A 191 0.11 17.38 4.26
N GLN A 192 0.05 16.81 5.48
CA GLN A 192 0.57 17.42 6.70
C GLN A 192 2.10 17.29 6.84
N GLY A 193 2.78 16.65 5.90
CA GLY A 193 4.22 16.40 5.94
C GLY A 193 4.61 15.14 6.72
N ARG A 194 3.65 14.28 7.14
CA ARG A 194 3.94 13.02 7.83
C ARG A 194 4.48 11.98 6.86
N THR A 195 5.25 11.03 7.39
CA THR A 195 5.72 9.86 6.63
C THR A 195 4.69 8.74 6.74
N VAL A 196 4.25 8.20 5.62
CA VAL A 196 3.24 7.14 5.58
C VAL A 196 3.79 5.95 4.81
N LEU A 197 3.87 4.79 5.47
CA LEU A 197 4.25 3.50 4.87
C LEU A 197 3.10 2.51 5.05
N ILE A 198 2.57 2.02 3.95
CA ILE A 198 1.51 0.99 3.97
C ILE A 198 1.95 -0.24 3.19
N SER A 199 1.72 -1.43 3.71
CA SER A 199 1.89 -2.65 2.91
C SER A 199 0.59 -3.02 2.20
N SER A 200 0.72 -3.67 1.05
CA SER A 200 -0.38 -4.38 0.37
C SER A 200 0.16 -5.50 -0.49
N HIS A 201 -0.66 -6.50 -0.76
CA HIS A 201 -0.39 -7.52 -1.78
C HIS A 201 -1.16 -7.24 -3.08
N VAL A 202 -1.98 -6.19 -3.12
CA VAL A 202 -2.83 -5.78 -4.26
C VAL A 202 -2.51 -4.34 -4.63
N LEU A 203 -1.96 -4.13 -5.82
CA LEU A 203 -1.58 -2.79 -6.29
C LEU A 203 -2.80 -1.90 -6.55
N THR A 204 -3.88 -2.44 -7.12
CA THR A 204 -5.12 -1.70 -7.42
C THR A 204 -5.79 -1.12 -6.18
N GLU A 205 -5.61 -1.73 -5.00
CA GLU A 205 -6.12 -1.18 -3.75
C GLU A 205 -5.43 0.12 -3.35
N VAL A 206 -4.15 0.27 -3.67
CA VAL A 206 -3.30 1.36 -3.17
C VAL A 206 -2.94 2.40 -4.24
N GLN A 207 -3.03 2.08 -5.53
CA GLN A 207 -2.63 2.96 -6.64
C GLN A 207 -3.28 4.35 -6.62
N HIS A 208 -4.48 4.48 -6.05
CA HIS A 208 -5.16 5.78 -5.91
C HIS A 208 -4.78 6.54 -4.62
N THR A 209 -3.82 6.01 -3.85
CA THR A 209 -3.46 6.55 -2.54
C THR A 209 -1.97 6.86 -2.46
N VAL A 210 -1.13 6.02 -3.08
CA VAL A 210 0.33 6.09 -2.93
C VAL A 210 0.97 7.07 -3.93
N ASP A 211 2.05 7.70 -3.50
CA ASP A 211 2.93 8.52 -4.34
C ASP A 211 4.13 7.71 -4.82
N ASP A 212 4.66 6.86 -3.94
CA ASP A 212 5.81 6.01 -4.18
C ASP A 212 5.47 4.55 -3.96
N VAL A 213 6.16 3.67 -4.67
CA VAL A 213 6.01 2.22 -4.55
C VAL A 213 7.37 1.56 -4.34
N VAL A 214 7.38 0.57 -3.47
CA VAL A 214 8.50 -0.35 -3.24
C VAL A 214 7.96 -1.76 -3.40
N ILE A 215 8.45 -2.50 -4.39
CA ILE A 215 7.97 -3.84 -4.74
C ILE A 215 9.03 -4.86 -4.32
N ILE A 216 8.61 -5.86 -3.56
CA ILE A 216 9.48 -6.98 -3.13
C ILE A 216 8.89 -8.33 -3.53
N THR A 217 9.76 -9.29 -3.81
CA THR A 217 9.43 -10.71 -3.94
C THR A 217 10.55 -11.55 -3.37
N GLY A 218 10.24 -12.71 -2.75
CA GLY A 218 11.24 -13.60 -2.15
C GLY A 218 12.19 -12.91 -1.16
N GLY A 219 11.75 -11.87 -0.45
CA GLY A 219 12.57 -11.10 0.50
C GLY A 219 13.48 -10.05 -0.12
N ARG A 220 13.50 -9.88 -1.44
CA ARG A 220 14.39 -8.97 -2.18
C ARG A 220 13.64 -7.80 -2.80
N LEU A 221 14.33 -6.67 -2.93
CA LEU A 221 13.82 -5.53 -3.69
C LEU A 221 13.80 -5.85 -5.19
N VAL A 222 12.64 -5.66 -5.80
CA VAL A 222 12.47 -5.80 -7.25
C VAL A 222 12.40 -4.44 -7.92
N HIS A 223 11.67 -3.50 -7.32
CA HIS A 223 11.48 -2.16 -7.89
C HIS A 223 11.20 -1.13 -6.79
N ALA A 224 11.70 0.09 -6.98
CA ALA A 224 11.37 1.24 -6.13
C ALA A 224 11.36 2.51 -6.98
N SER A 225 10.21 3.18 -7.05
CA SER A 225 10.04 4.42 -7.82
C SER A 225 8.82 5.21 -7.34
N SER A 226 8.57 6.38 -7.95
CA SER A 226 7.25 6.99 -7.87
C SER A 226 6.22 6.14 -8.61
N LEU A 227 4.94 6.24 -8.22
CA LEU A 227 3.85 5.57 -8.93
C LEU A 227 3.76 6.01 -10.39
N ALA A 228 4.05 7.29 -10.68
CA ALA A 228 4.11 7.81 -12.05
C ALA A 228 5.18 7.09 -12.86
N ALA A 229 6.40 6.97 -12.34
CA ALA A 229 7.48 6.26 -13.01
C ALA A 229 7.20 4.77 -13.20
N LEU A 230 6.46 4.13 -12.27
CA LEU A 230 5.98 2.76 -12.46
C LEU A 230 4.96 2.69 -13.61
N SER A 231 4.08 3.69 -13.73
CA SER A 231 3.09 3.76 -14.81
C SER A 231 3.75 3.93 -16.17
N ASP A 232 4.88 4.64 -16.24
CA ASP A 232 5.65 4.84 -17.48
C ASP A 232 6.31 3.52 -17.98
N LEU A 233 6.44 2.51 -17.13
CA LEU A 233 6.90 1.17 -17.52
C LEU A 233 5.80 0.33 -18.19
N ALA A 234 4.61 0.84 -18.16
CA ALA A 234 3.44 0.17 -18.70
C ALA A 234 3.37 0.39 -20.21
N GLU A 235 3.34 -0.69 -20.96
CA GLU A 235 3.15 -0.61 -22.42
C GLU A 235 1.68 -0.35 -22.74
N PRO A 236 1.34 0.56 -23.68
CA PRO A 236 -0.06 0.82 -24.02
C PRO A 236 -0.73 -0.47 -24.52
N GLU A 237 -1.94 -0.72 -24.11
CA GLU A 237 -2.79 -1.77 -24.64
C GLU A 237 -4.00 -1.18 -25.36
N THR A 238 -4.25 -1.67 -26.57
CA THR A 238 -5.40 -1.26 -27.38
C THR A 238 -6.27 -2.48 -27.65
N TYR A 239 -7.52 -2.44 -27.18
CA TYR A 239 -8.54 -3.40 -27.61
C TYR A 239 -9.10 -3.00 -28.96
N VAL A 240 -9.19 -3.97 -29.86
CA VAL A 240 -9.74 -3.79 -31.19
C VAL A 240 -10.62 -4.98 -31.56
N GLU A 241 -11.80 -4.71 -32.10
CA GLU A 241 -12.75 -5.70 -32.59
C GLU A 241 -13.16 -5.33 -34.02
N ALA A 242 -13.15 -6.31 -34.89
CA ALA A 242 -13.55 -6.18 -36.29
C ALA A 242 -14.53 -7.33 -36.67
N PRO A 243 -15.47 -7.10 -37.61
CA PRO A 243 -16.32 -8.17 -38.14
C PRO A 243 -15.52 -9.30 -38.82
N ASP A 244 -14.41 -8.94 -39.47
CA ASP A 244 -13.42 -9.87 -40.05
C ASP A 244 -12.24 -10.02 -39.11
N SER A 245 -12.29 -10.99 -38.19
CA SER A 245 -11.21 -11.27 -37.22
C SER A 245 -9.92 -11.76 -37.91
N ASP A 246 -10.05 -12.44 -39.07
CA ASP A 246 -8.88 -12.91 -39.80
C ASP A 246 -8.16 -11.77 -40.50
N ALA A 247 -8.89 -10.79 -41.04
CA ALA A 247 -8.28 -9.59 -41.59
C ALA A 247 -7.58 -8.74 -40.51
N LEU A 248 -8.18 -8.66 -39.30
CA LEU A 248 -7.56 -8.01 -38.17
C LEU A 248 -6.26 -8.71 -37.73
N ALA A 249 -6.28 -10.03 -37.67
CA ALA A 249 -5.08 -10.82 -37.33
C ALA A 249 -3.95 -10.67 -38.39
N ARG A 250 -4.33 -10.63 -39.68
CA ARG A 250 -3.36 -10.36 -40.78
C ARG A 250 -2.76 -8.96 -40.66
N LEU A 251 -3.56 -7.93 -40.40
CA LEU A 251 -3.10 -6.56 -40.21
C LEU A 251 -2.09 -6.48 -39.05
N ALA A 252 -2.39 -7.16 -37.93
CA ALA A 252 -1.50 -7.21 -36.77
C ALA A 252 -0.15 -7.89 -37.13
N ALA A 253 -0.21 -8.99 -37.87
CA ALA A 253 1.00 -9.71 -38.31
C ALA A 253 1.84 -8.88 -39.31
N GLU A 254 1.21 -8.18 -40.26
CA GLU A 254 1.89 -7.29 -41.21
C GLU A 254 2.61 -6.10 -40.54
N ARG A 255 2.12 -5.70 -39.36
CA ARG A 255 2.67 -4.60 -38.56
C ARG A 255 3.62 -5.07 -37.48
N ASP A 256 3.83 -6.38 -37.35
CA ASP A 256 4.67 -7.00 -36.31
C ASP A 256 4.17 -6.66 -34.89
N TRP A 257 2.85 -6.49 -34.72
CA TRP A 257 2.24 -6.18 -33.44
C TRP A 257 2.12 -7.42 -32.57
N THR A 258 2.44 -7.25 -31.28
CA THR A 258 2.17 -8.28 -30.28
C THR A 258 0.68 -8.26 -29.94
N VAL A 259 -0.03 -9.37 -30.18
CA VAL A 259 -1.46 -9.46 -29.95
C VAL A 259 -1.83 -10.67 -29.10
N ARG A 260 -2.89 -10.53 -28.33
CA ARG A 260 -3.57 -11.63 -27.62
C ARG A 260 -5.06 -11.61 -27.89
N PRO A 261 -5.71 -12.78 -28.04
CA PRO A 261 -7.19 -12.84 -28.13
C PRO A 261 -7.86 -12.36 -26.83
N ASP A 262 -8.98 -11.65 -26.98
CA ASP A 262 -9.79 -11.24 -25.84
C ASP A 262 -11.26 -11.14 -26.28
N GLY A 263 -12.05 -12.19 -25.97
CA GLY A 263 -13.43 -12.34 -26.43
C GLY A 263 -13.52 -12.34 -27.97
N PRO A 264 -14.37 -11.47 -28.56
CA PRO A 264 -14.53 -11.35 -30.01
C PRO A 264 -13.42 -10.54 -30.68
N GLY A 265 -12.56 -9.88 -29.93
CA GLY A 265 -11.49 -8.99 -30.44
C GLY A 265 -10.09 -9.43 -30.06
N LEU A 266 -9.15 -8.53 -30.32
CA LEU A 266 -7.74 -8.66 -29.95
C LEU A 266 -7.31 -7.50 -29.05
N VAL A 267 -6.38 -7.77 -28.16
CA VAL A 267 -5.61 -6.73 -27.46
C VAL A 267 -4.25 -6.61 -28.14
N VAL A 268 -3.94 -5.41 -28.61
CA VAL A 268 -2.65 -5.04 -29.20
C VAL A 268 -1.80 -4.41 -28.09
N THR A 269 -0.61 -4.95 -27.83
CA THR A 269 0.31 -4.45 -26.81
C THR A 269 1.39 -3.57 -27.45
N GLY A 270 1.76 -2.47 -26.80
CA GLY A 270 2.81 -1.56 -27.26
C GLY A 270 2.35 -0.53 -28.31
N VAL A 271 1.07 -0.52 -28.69
CA VAL A 271 0.54 0.36 -29.73
C VAL A 271 -0.70 1.10 -29.23
N GLU A 272 -0.73 2.42 -29.41
CA GLU A 272 -1.86 3.26 -29.02
C GLU A 272 -3.07 3.15 -29.96
N ALA A 273 -4.27 3.35 -29.42
CA ALA A 273 -5.52 3.24 -30.20
C ALA A 273 -5.56 4.13 -31.46
N PRO A 274 -5.07 5.38 -31.48
CA PRO A 274 -5.02 6.17 -32.70
C PRO A 274 -4.19 5.52 -33.81
N GLU A 275 -3.08 4.86 -33.47
CA GLU A 275 -2.22 4.18 -34.42
C GLU A 275 -2.87 2.92 -34.98
N VAL A 276 -3.49 2.11 -34.11
CA VAL A 276 -4.28 0.93 -34.52
C VAL A 276 -5.44 1.35 -35.44
N GLY A 277 -6.15 2.42 -35.09
CA GLY A 277 -7.24 2.96 -35.91
C GLY A 277 -6.78 3.46 -37.28
N ALA A 278 -5.67 4.17 -37.34
CA ALA A 278 -5.09 4.64 -38.60
C ALA A 278 -4.67 3.47 -39.51
N ALA A 279 -4.07 2.44 -38.92
CA ALA A 279 -3.67 1.24 -39.68
C ALA A 279 -4.89 0.45 -40.20
N ALA A 280 -5.93 0.28 -39.41
CA ALA A 280 -7.16 -0.36 -39.82
C ALA A 280 -7.85 0.41 -40.96
N TYR A 281 -7.91 1.74 -40.83
CA TYR A 281 -8.47 2.60 -41.89
C TYR A 281 -7.67 2.50 -43.20
N ALA A 282 -6.32 2.54 -43.14
CA ALA A 282 -5.48 2.39 -44.31
C ALA A 282 -5.61 1.02 -44.99
N GLY A 283 -5.88 -0.04 -44.21
CA GLY A 283 -6.15 -1.38 -44.67
C GLY A 283 -7.63 -1.62 -45.13
N GLY A 284 -8.47 -0.58 -45.07
CA GLY A 284 -9.89 -0.72 -45.40
C GLY A 284 -10.69 -1.65 -44.45
N LEU A 285 -10.22 -1.82 -43.22
CA LEU A 285 -10.81 -2.70 -42.23
C LEU A 285 -11.85 -1.94 -41.41
N GLU A 286 -13.11 -2.48 -41.43
CA GLU A 286 -14.16 -1.98 -40.53
C GLU A 286 -13.87 -2.40 -39.10
N LEU A 287 -14.03 -1.46 -38.13
CA LEU A 287 -13.90 -1.75 -36.71
C LEU A 287 -15.25 -1.62 -36.01
N HIS A 288 -15.61 -2.61 -35.21
CA HIS A 288 -16.77 -2.56 -34.31
C HIS A 288 -16.44 -1.84 -33.02
N GLN A 289 -15.20 -2.03 -32.52
CA GLN A 289 -14.73 -1.36 -31.32
C GLN A 289 -13.23 -1.08 -31.41
N LEU A 290 -12.85 0.10 -30.93
CA LEU A 290 -11.47 0.52 -30.74
C LEU A 290 -11.40 1.28 -29.40
N ALA A 291 -10.63 0.78 -28.46
CA ALA A 291 -10.52 1.40 -27.13
C ALA A 291 -9.11 1.27 -26.58
N SER A 292 -8.54 2.39 -26.10
CA SER A 292 -7.36 2.32 -25.25
C SER A 292 -7.74 1.56 -23.97
N ARG A 293 -7.06 0.45 -23.71
CA ARG A 293 -7.06 -0.16 -22.39
C ARG A 293 -5.90 0.47 -21.65
N GLY A 294 -6.20 1.21 -20.59
CA GLY A 294 -5.14 1.69 -19.72
C GLY A 294 -4.34 0.46 -19.28
N VAL A 295 -3.04 0.48 -19.51
CA VAL A 295 -2.17 -0.61 -19.07
C VAL A 295 -2.38 -0.78 -17.59
N GLY A 296 -2.77 -1.97 -17.19
CA GLY A 296 -2.96 -2.26 -15.80
C GLY A 296 -1.60 -2.19 -15.11
N LEU A 297 -1.45 -1.23 -14.20
CA LEU A 297 -0.30 -1.24 -13.27
C LEU A 297 -0.10 -2.63 -12.63
N GLU A 298 -1.16 -3.43 -12.58
CA GLU A 298 -1.13 -4.83 -12.16
C GLU A 298 -0.28 -5.71 -13.09
N ASP A 299 -0.34 -5.49 -14.41
CA ASP A 299 0.44 -6.29 -15.35
C ASP A 299 1.93 -5.98 -15.20
N VAL A 300 2.27 -4.69 -14.99
CA VAL A 300 3.65 -4.29 -14.65
C VAL A 300 4.09 -4.94 -13.35
N PHE A 301 3.25 -4.91 -12.32
CA PHE A 301 3.52 -5.53 -11.03
C PHE A 301 3.72 -7.05 -11.16
N PHE A 302 2.85 -7.74 -11.91
CA PHE A 302 2.97 -9.18 -12.13
C PHE A 302 4.22 -9.54 -12.94
N ARG A 303 4.56 -8.76 -13.98
CA ARG A 303 5.80 -8.94 -14.76
C ARG A 303 7.01 -8.83 -13.84
N LEU A 304 7.14 -7.74 -13.09
CA LEU A 304 8.25 -7.50 -12.17
C LEU A 304 8.38 -8.59 -11.10
N THR A 305 7.27 -9.13 -10.59
CA THR A 305 7.30 -10.14 -9.53
C THR A 305 7.52 -11.56 -10.05
N ARG A 306 7.17 -11.86 -11.31
CA ARG A 306 7.42 -13.18 -11.93
C ARG A 306 8.89 -13.34 -12.36
N ASP A 307 9.47 -12.31 -12.96
CA ASP A 307 10.84 -12.35 -13.49
C ASP A 307 11.89 -12.45 -12.37
N ALA A 308 11.50 -12.14 -11.13
CA ALA A 308 12.35 -12.18 -9.95
C ALA A 308 12.08 -13.42 -9.05
N SER A 309 11.20 -14.35 -9.45
CA SER A 309 10.89 -15.61 -8.76
C SER A 309 11.60 -16.75 -9.43
#